data_cdb9bad20f1880ca817ae6016417836c
#
_entry.id   cdb9bad20f1880ca817ae6016417836c
#
_cell.length_a   1.000
_cell.length_b   1.000
_cell.length_c   1.000
_cell.angle_alpha   90.00
_cell.angle_beta   90.00
_cell.angle_gamma   90.00
#
_symmetry.space_group_name_H-M   'P 1'
#
loop_
_entity.id
_entity.type
_entity.pdbx_description
1 polymer ?
#
loop_
_entity_poly.entity_id
_entity_poly.type
_entity_poly.pdbx_seq_one_letter_code
_entity_poly.pdbx_strand_id
1 'polypeptide(L)'
;MPILTYVSADEIEIGNDVDIRPFVFIRVNKLLIGNNSIISFGTQIKGDKNFFIKGNNFIGSRCLINCEEDVKMGFYSGLGPRCMVYTHGSFLPITKGYPVKFKEIVIEDYVWIAMAVTILPGTYVESNCIINPGVVLKSRIKSNTLIELKPAIFSEINLNKLQRFHKKSNLDYHRKIIDGFLTYCQMDYTHNEEDKNFSAGEKYVFKYSPETDIIELNYDKNKKITYDLGKFCTDYSKQKIHKKFLFFLRRRCGITLRTNYSD
;
A
#
# COMPACT_ATOMS: atom_id res chain seq x y z
N MET A 1 -12.65 -25.48 7.24
CA MET A 1 -11.60 -24.56 7.74
C MET A 1 -11.19 -24.97 9.13
N PRO A 2 -9.91 -24.98 9.43
CA PRO A 2 -9.44 -25.31 10.78
C PRO A 2 -9.88 -24.24 11.79
N ILE A 3 -9.99 -24.64 13.05
CA ILE A 3 -10.35 -23.75 14.16
C ILE A 3 -9.39 -22.55 14.20
N LEU A 4 -9.92 -21.34 14.43
CA LEU A 4 -9.17 -20.07 14.52
C LEU A 4 -8.53 -19.55 13.21
N THR A 5 -9.02 -19.98 12.06
CA THR A 5 -8.67 -19.36 10.78
C THR A 5 -9.73 -18.35 10.38
N TYR A 6 -9.29 -17.17 9.95
CA TYR A 6 -10.17 -16.09 9.50
C TYR A 6 -9.89 -15.72 8.06
N VAL A 7 -10.90 -15.75 7.19
CA VAL A 7 -10.81 -15.34 5.79
C VAL A 7 -11.96 -14.40 5.46
N SER A 8 -11.64 -13.22 4.98
CA SER A 8 -12.61 -12.21 4.55
C SER A 8 -12.08 -11.43 3.35
N ALA A 9 -12.86 -11.34 2.31
CA ALA A 9 -12.63 -10.49 1.14
C ALA A 9 -13.98 -10.16 0.49
N ASP A 10 -14.03 -9.11 -0.35
CA ASP A 10 -15.22 -8.76 -1.11
C ASP A 10 -15.49 -9.78 -2.24
N GLU A 11 -14.43 -10.33 -2.82
CA GLU A 11 -14.49 -11.42 -3.80
C GLU A 11 -13.51 -12.53 -3.38
N ILE A 12 -13.97 -13.79 -3.35
CA ILE A 12 -13.18 -14.95 -2.94
C ILE A 12 -13.28 -16.05 -4.00
N GLU A 13 -12.13 -16.41 -4.56
CA GLU A 13 -11.97 -17.58 -5.42
C GLU A 13 -10.90 -18.48 -4.84
N ILE A 14 -11.28 -19.72 -4.47
CA ILE A 14 -10.36 -20.73 -3.94
C ILE A 14 -10.51 -21.98 -4.78
N GLY A 15 -9.40 -22.41 -5.36
CA GLY A 15 -9.31 -23.61 -6.19
C GLY A 15 -9.42 -24.92 -5.41
N ASN A 16 -9.18 -26.01 -6.10
CA ASN A 16 -9.20 -27.36 -5.51
C ASN A 16 -7.91 -27.65 -4.73
N ASP A 17 -8.02 -28.51 -3.72
CA ASP A 17 -6.88 -29.01 -2.91
C ASP A 17 -6.03 -27.88 -2.27
N VAL A 18 -6.71 -26.80 -1.86
CA VAL A 18 -6.08 -25.70 -1.12
C VAL A 18 -6.09 -25.99 0.37
N ASP A 19 -4.91 -25.95 0.98
CA ASP A 19 -4.72 -26.16 2.44
C ASP A 19 -4.45 -24.81 3.14
N ILE A 20 -5.45 -24.29 3.85
CA ILE A 20 -5.31 -23.12 4.72
C ILE A 20 -5.23 -23.57 6.16
N ARG A 21 -4.05 -23.45 6.77
CA ARG A 21 -3.73 -24.03 8.08
C ARG A 21 -4.22 -23.14 9.25
N PRO A 22 -4.20 -23.67 10.49
CA PRO A 22 -4.66 -22.95 11.68
C PRO A 22 -3.98 -21.59 11.88
N PHE A 23 -4.72 -20.64 12.48
CA PHE A 23 -4.28 -19.28 12.80
C PHE A 23 -3.89 -18.42 11.60
N VAL A 24 -4.28 -18.81 10.40
CA VAL A 24 -4.15 -17.95 9.22
C VAL A 24 -5.22 -16.84 9.32
N PHE A 25 -4.78 -15.61 9.06
CA PHE A 25 -5.64 -14.45 9.01
C PHE A 25 -5.55 -13.79 7.63
N ILE A 26 -6.66 -13.76 6.87
CA ILE A 26 -6.74 -13.13 5.56
C ILE A 26 -7.84 -12.06 5.59
N ARG A 27 -7.48 -10.81 5.25
CA ARG A 27 -8.41 -9.71 5.04
C ARG A 27 -7.90 -8.80 3.93
N VAL A 28 -8.49 -8.92 2.75
CA VAL A 28 -8.09 -8.20 1.52
C VAL A 28 -9.33 -7.79 0.74
N ASN A 29 -9.19 -7.02 -0.35
CA ASN A 29 -10.32 -6.69 -1.23
C ASN A 29 -10.73 -7.91 -2.07
N LYS A 30 -9.80 -8.47 -2.87
CA LYS A 30 -10.04 -9.71 -3.63
C LYS A 30 -9.01 -10.76 -3.27
N LEU A 31 -9.47 -11.99 -3.12
CA LEU A 31 -8.66 -13.15 -2.81
C LEU A 31 -8.80 -14.19 -3.92
N LEU A 32 -7.71 -14.51 -4.60
CA LEU A 32 -7.64 -15.64 -5.52
C LEU A 32 -6.53 -16.59 -5.09
N ILE A 33 -6.89 -17.83 -4.79
CA ILE A 33 -5.96 -18.91 -4.43
C ILE A 33 -6.17 -20.05 -5.41
N GLY A 34 -5.21 -20.25 -6.31
CA GLY A 34 -5.25 -21.33 -7.28
C GLY A 34 -5.02 -22.72 -6.66
N ASN A 35 -5.30 -23.74 -7.45
CA ASN A 35 -5.28 -25.14 -7.03
C ASN A 35 -3.96 -25.58 -6.36
N ASN A 36 -4.03 -26.57 -5.47
CA ASN A 36 -2.88 -27.22 -4.81
C ASN A 36 -1.99 -26.23 -4.05
N SER A 37 -2.53 -25.15 -3.51
CA SER A 37 -1.78 -24.14 -2.78
C SER A 37 -1.88 -24.35 -1.27
N ILE A 38 -0.81 -24.01 -0.56
CA ILE A 38 -0.73 -24.13 0.88
C ILE A 38 -0.45 -22.76 1.50
N ILE A 39 -1.28 -22.35 2.46
CA ILE A 39 -1.03 -21.20 3.33
C ILE A 39 -0.81 -21.71 4.74
N SER A 40 0.44 -21.63 5.22
CA SER A 40 0.87 -22.28 6.44
C SER A 40 0.52 -21.48 7.70
N PHE A 41 0.66 -22.17 8.83
CA PHE A 41 0.29 -21.75 10.18
C PHE A 41 0.70 -20.30 10.52
N GLY A 42 -0.26 -19.53 11.04
CA GLY A 42 -0.02 -18.21 11.63
C GLY A 42 0.33 -17.10 10.61
N THR A 43 0.16 -17.35 9.31
CA THR A 43 0.38 -16.38 8.27
C THR A 43 -0.72 -15.32 8.26
N GLN A 44 -0.34 -14.05 8.09
CA GLN A 44 -1.25 -12.93 7.98
C GLN A 44 -1.16 -12.29 6.59
N ILE A 45 -2.29 -12.18 5.90
CA ILE A 45 -2.45 -11.52 4.60
C ILE A 45 -3.50 -10.43 4.78
N LYS A 46 -3.11 -9.15 4.70
CA LYS A 46 -4.02 -8.05 5.02
C LYS A 46 -3.72 -6.77 4.25
N GLY A 47 -4.75 -6.04 3.90
CA GLY A 47 -4.67 -4.74 3.22
C GLY A 47 -5.95 -4.41 2.48
N ASP A 48 -5.94 -3.27 1.79
CA ASP A 48 -7.11 -2.73 1.09
C ASP A 48 -7.14 -3.12 -0.40
N LYS A 49 -6.13 -3.88 -0.88
CA LYS A 49 -6.02 -4.37 -2.26
C LYS A 49 -6.00 -5.89 -2.30
N ASN A 50 -5.53 -6.46 -3.38
CA ASN A 50 -5.77 -7.82 -3.77
C ASN A 50 -4.59 -8.76 -3.48
N PHE A 51 -4.90 -10.02 -3.21
CA PHE A 51 -3.92 -11.10 -3.11
C PHE A 51 -4.26 -12.20 -4.10
N PHE A 52 -3.38 -12.43 -5.09
CA PHE A 52 -3.58 -13.39 -6.16
C PHE A 52 -2.41 -14.36 -6.23
N ILE A 53 -2.70 -15.68 -6.14
CA ILE A 53 -1.74 -16.76 -6.38
C ILE A 53 -2.33 -17.76 -7.38
N LYS A 54 -1.55 -18.11 -8.43
CA LYS A 54 -2.08 -18.88 -9.56
C LYS A 54 -2.31 -20.36 -9.26
N GLY A 55 -1.46 -20.97 -8.42
CA GLY A 55 -1.57 -22.39 -8.06
C GLY A 55 -0.23 -23.07 -7.82
N ASN A 56 -0.27 -24.23 -7.15
CA ASN A 56 0.91 -24.96 -6.68
C ASN A 56 1.86 -24.05 -5.85
N ASN A 57 1.28 -23.14 -5.09
CA ASN A 57 2.01 -22.15 -4.32
C ASN A 57 2.19 -22.61 -2.86
N PHE A 58 3.31 -22.21 -2.27
CA PHE A 58 3.58 -22.44 -0.85
C PHE A 58 3.83 -21.09 -0.15
N ILE A 59 2.98 -20.76 0.80
CA ILE A 59 3.20 -19.66 1.72
C ILE A 59 3.57 -20.21 3.07
N GLY A 60 4.82 -20.03 3.47
CA GLY A 60 5.40 -20.54 4.70
C GLY A 60 4.75 -20.00 5.97
N SER A 61 5.06 -20.60 7.09
CA SER A 61 4.48 -20.22 8.38
C SER A 61 4.91 -18.85 8.84
N ARG A 62 3.98 -18.13 9.49
CA ARG A 62 4.23 -16.81 10.09
C ARG A 62 4.74 -15.76 9.10
N CYS A 63 4.35 -15.84 7.85
CA CYS A 63 4.55 -14.78 6.90
C CYS A 63 3.62 -13.59 7.20
N LEU A 64 4.09 -12.38 6.91
CA LEU A 64 3.28 -11.18 6.92
C LEU A 64 3.22 -10.60 5.51
N ILE A 65 2.05 -10.61 4.91
CA ILE A 65 1.81 -10.08 3.57
C ILE A 65 0.86 -8.90 3.69
N ASN A 66 1.39 -7.71 3.43
CA ASN A 66 0.62 -6.49 3.43
C ASN A 66 0.23 -6.11 1.99
N CYS A 67 -1.07 -6.06 1.71
CA CYS A 67 -1.69 -5.80 0.42
C CYS A 67 -2.33 -4.40 0.38
N GLU A 68 -1.59 -3.34 0.69
CA GLU A 68 -2.05 -1.95 0.43
C GLU A 68 -1.99 -1.60 -1.06
N GLU A 69 -1.25 -2.38 -1.84
CA GLU A 69 -1.32 -2.54 -3.29
C GLU A 69 -1.35 -4.05 -3.59
N ASP A 70 -1.58 -4.42 -4.84
CA ASP A 70 -1.70 -5.81 -5.25
C ASP A 70 -0.44 -6.63 -4.97
N VAL A 71 -0.63 -7.87 -4.51
CA VAL A 71 0.41 -8.89 -4.46
C VAL A 71 0.00 -10.03 -5.37
N LYS A 72 0.84 -10.34 -6.37
CA LYS A 72 0.60 -11.36 -7.38
C LYS A 72 1.73 -12.38 -7.38
N MET A 73 1.36 -13.69 -7.36
CA MET A 73 2.34 -14.78 -7.46
C MET A 73 1.94 -15.75 -8.57
N GLY A 74 2.92 -16.14 -9.34
CA GLY A 74 2.81 -17.10 -10.43
C GLY A 74 2.71 -18.54 -9.95
N PHE A 75 2.71 -19.49 -10.91
CA PHE A 75 2.67 -20.93 -10.63
C PHE A 75 3.98 -21.41 -9.99
N TYR A 76 3.88 -22.43 -9.12
CA TYR A 76 5.04 -23.07 -8.48
C TYR A 76 5.98 -22.07 -7.79
N SER A 77 5.43 -20.97 -7.29
CA SER A 77 6.22 -19.98 -6.55
C SER A 77 5.90 -20.03 -5.08
N GLY A 78 6.90 -19.81 -4.25
CA GLY A 78 6.73 -19.95 -2.82
C GLY A 78 7.51 -18.95 -1.98
N LEU A 79 6.95 -18.66 -0.81
CA LEU A 79 7.57 -17.93 0.28
C LEU A 79 7.91 -18.90 1.41
N GLY A 80 9.17 -18.93 1.80
CA GLY A 80 9.62 -19.62 3.00
C GLY A 80 9.05 -19.00 4.28
N PRO A 81 9.24 -19.63 5.43
CA PRO A 81 8.70 -19.12 6.69
C PRO A 81 9.22 -17.73 7.06
N ARG A 82 8.38 -16.93 7.75
CA ARG A 82 8.72 -15.60 8.24
C ARG A 82 9.12 -14.59 7.17
N CYS A 83 8.71 -14.77 5.94
CA CYS A 83 8.85 -13.73 4.92
C CYS A 83 7.93 -12.55 5.22
N MET A 84 8.40 -11.35 4.90
CA MET A 84 7.65 -10.11 5.03
C MET A 84 7.48 -9.46 3.66
N VAL A 85 6.25 -9.24 3.25
CA VAL A 85 5.89 -8.62 1.96
C VAL A 85 5.18 -7.31 2.24
N TYR A 86 5.78 -6.20 1.84
CA TYR A 86 5.23 -4.87 2.04
C TYR A 86 5.03 -4.16 0.71
N THR A 87 3.80 -3.88 0.37
CA THR A 87 3.45 -3.08 -0.81
C THR A 87 3.47 -1.58 -0.52
N HIS A 88 3.72 -1.19 0.74
CA HIS A 88 3.84 0.20 1.14
C HIS A 88 4.97 0.42 2.15
N GLY A 89 5.48 1.66 2.17
CA GLY A 89 6.43 2.13 3.16
C GLY A 89 6.17 3.61 3.44
N SER A 90 5.31 3.88 4.42
CA SER A 90 5.03 5.25 4.85
C SER A 90 4.42 5.26 6.24
N PHE A 91 4.94 6.14 7.07
CA PHE A 91 4.37 6.47 8.37
C PHE A 91 4.45 7.98 8.63
N LEU A 92 5.51 8.61 8.15
CA LEU A 92 5.78 10.03 8.38
C LEU A 92 5.16 10.91 7.29
N PRO A 93 4.81 12.17 7.61
CA PRO A 93 4.09 13.04 6.70
C PRO A 93 4.90 13.40 5.43
N ILE A 94 4.31 13.20 4.26
CA ILE A 94 4.88 13.60 2.96
C ILE A 94 5.16 15.11 2.90
N THR A 95 4.35 15.92 3.59
CA THR A 95 4.50 17.38 3.68
C THR A 95 5.82 17.82 4.32
N LYS A 96 6.45 16.94 5.09
CA LYS A 96 7.78 17.16 5.69
C LYS A 96 8.93 16.59 4.85
N GLY A 97 8.63 16.14 3.62
CA GLY A 97 9.62 15.57 2.70
C GLY A 97 10.03 14.13 3.00
N TYR A 98 9.24 13.40 3.80
CA TYR A 98 9.49 11.98 4.00
C TYR A 98 9.01 11.18 2.79
N PRO A 99 9.77 10.16 2.35
CA PRO A 99 9.40 9.34 1.20
C PRO A 99 8.17 8.50 1.50
N VAL A 100 7.26 8.44 0.55
CA VAL A 100 6.09 7.58 0.56
C VAL A 100 6.14 6.71 -0.68
N LYS A 101 6.00 5.39 -0.50
CA LYS A 101 6.00 4.45 -1.61
C LYS A 101 4.88 3.43 -1.43
N PHE A 102 3.96 3.41 -2.39
CA PHE A 102 2.96 2.39 -2.56
C PHE A 102 3.14 1.80 -3.95
N LYS A 103 3.36 0.50 -4.06
CA LYS A 103 3.52 -0.16 -5.35
C LYS A 103 3.29 -1.66 -5.22
N GLU A 104 2.61 -2.24 -6.23
CA GLU A 104 2.39 -3.66 -6.34
C GLU A 104 3.67 -4.48 -6.28
N ILE A 105 3.53 -5.72 -5.85
CA ILE A 105 4.59 -6.73 -5.88
C ILE A 105 4.16 -7.86 -6.80
N VAL A 106 5.05 -8.22 -7.72
CA VAL A 106 4.84 -9.31 -8.67
C VAL A 106 5.96 -10.33 -8.52
N ILE A 107 5.58 -11.59 -8.34
CA ILE A 107 6.47 -12.75 -8.35
C ILE A 107 5.97 -13.66 -9.45
N GLU A 108 6.77 -13.90 -10.46
CA GLU A 108 6.38 -14.77 -11.58
C GLU A 108 6.46 -16.26 -11.24
N ASP A 109 6.44 -17.11 -12.25
CA ASP A 109 6.41 -18.56 -12.11
C ASP A 109 7.77 -19.13 -11.69
N TYR A 110 7.76 -20.27 -10.94
CA TYR A 110 8.96 -21.00 -10.51
C TYR A 110 9.96 -20.15 -9.69
N VAL A 111 9.47 -19.36 -8.78
CA VAL A 111 10.28 -18.52 -7.89
C VAL A 111 10.27 -19.10 -6.46
N TRP A 112 11.45 -19.41 -5.94
CA TRP A 112 11.62 -19.78 -4.54
C TRP A 112 12.22 -18.64 -3.73
N ILE A 113 11.47 -18.12 -2.79
CA ILE A 113 11.93 -17.10 -1.84
C ILE A 113 12.09 -17.77 -0.49
N ALA A 114 13.33 -17.92 -0.04
CA ALA A 114 13.65 -18.64 1.18
C ALA A 114 13.19 -17.89 2.45
N MET A 115 13.47 -18.46 3.60
CA MET A 115 13.00 -17.93 4.88
C MET A 115 13.49 -16.52 5.21
N ALA A 116 12.69 -15.76 5.96
CA ALA A 116 13.04 -14.44 6.50
C ALA A 116 13.45 -13.39 5.46
N VAL A 117 13.01 -13.54 4.22
CA VAL A 117 13.20 -12.53 3.16
C VAL A 117 12.20 -11.39 3.35
N THR A 118 12.66 -10.16 3.16
CA THR A 118 11.79 -8.97 3.15
C THR A 118 11.65 -8.46 1.72
N ILE A 119 10.40 -8.31 1.25
CA ILE A 119 10.07 -7.82 -0.09
C ILE A 119 9.45 -6.44 0.03
N LEU A 120 10.10 -5.44 -0.56
CA LEU A 120 9.74 -4.04 -0.46
C LEU A 120 8.85 -3.59 -1.65
N PRO A 121 8.12 -2.45 -1.50
CA PRO A 121 7.20 -1.97 -2.51
C PRO A 121 7.80 -1.85 -3.91
N GLY A 122 7.11 -2.39 -4.91
CA GLY A 122 7.52 -2.35 -6.31
C GLY A 122 8.58 -3.36 -6.71
N THR A 123 8.79 -4.38 -5.89
CA THR A 123 9.62 -5.53 -6.28
C THR A 123 8.90 -6.35 -7.36
N TYR A 124 9.64 -6.69 -8.39
CA TYR A 124 9.21 -7.56 -9.47
C TYR A 124 10.26 -8.69 -9.63
N VAL A 125 9.85 -9.92 -9.37
CA VAL A 125 10.73 -11.09 -9.53
C VAL A 125 10.27 -11.87 -10.74
N GLU A 126 11.11 -11.91 -11.78
CA GLU A 126 10.84 -12.69 -12.98
C GLU A 126 10.98 -14.19 -12.69
N SER A 127 10.55 -15.01 -13.65
CA SER A 127 10.47 -16.47 -13.51
C SER A 127 11.83 -17.14 -13.28
N ASN A 128 11.78 -18.32 -12.64
CA ASN A 128 12.96 -19.17 -12.40
C ASN A 128 14.05 -18.49 -11.57
N CYS A 129 13.67 -17.97 -10.39
CA CYS A 129 14.57 -17.31 -9.45
C CYS A 129 14.61 -18.00 -8.10
N ILE A 130 15.77 -17.95 -7.46
CA ILE A 130 15.99 -18.38 -6.08
C ILE A 130 16.51 -17.20 -5.28
N ILE A 131 15.88 -16.93 -4.16
CA ILE A 131 16.26 -15.86 -3.23
C ILE A 131 16.66 -16.50 -1.91
N ASN A 132 17.91 -16.38 -1.53
CA ASN A 132 18.44 -16.97 -0.30
C ASN A 132 17.90 -16.29 0.98
N PRO A 133 18.00 -16.95 2.14
CA PRO A 133 17.44 -16.45 3.39
C PRO A 133 17.96 -15.07 3.79
N GLY A 134 17.11 -14.26 4.42
CA GLY A 134 17.47 -12.97 5.00
C GLY A 134 17.68 -11.82 3.98
N VAL A 135 17.52 -12.06 2.71
CA VAL A 135 17.68 -11.03 1.66
C VAL A 135 16.56 -9.98 1.76
N VAL A 136 16.90 -8.72 1.44
CA VAL A 136 15.92 -7.63 1.27
C VAL A 136 15.82 -7.27 -0.21
N LEU A 137 14.65 -7.53 -0.80
CA LEU A 137 14.34 -7.23 -2.21
C LEU A 137 13.66 -5.86 -2.34
N LYS A 138 14.10 -5.05 -3.31
CA LYS A 138 13.57 -3.71 -3.55
C LYS A 138 13.50 -3.26 -5.01
N SER A 139 13.78 -4.16 -5.96
CA SER A 139 13.88 -3.83 -7.38
C SER A 139 13.44 -5.00 -8.27
N ARG A 140 13.57 -4.84 -9.57
CA ARG A 140 13.34 -5.91 -10.53
C ARG A 140 14.49 -6.91 -10.49
N ILE A 141 14.16 -8.18 -10.34
CA ILE A 141 15.08 -9.33 -10.41
C ILE A 141 14.80 -10.02 -11.73
N LYS A 142 15.82 -10.16 -12.55
CA LYS A 142 15.71 -10.81 -13.86
C LYS A 142 15.57 -12.33 -13.71
N SER A 143 14.96 -12.95 -14.70
CA SER A 143 14.82 -14.42 -14.75
C SER A 143 16.15 -15.16 -14.64
N ASN A 144 16.08 -16.42 -14.19
CA ASN A 144 17.24 -17.31 -14.04
C ASN A 144 18.31 -16.76 -13.07
N THR A 145 17.89 -16.11 -11.98
CA THR A 145 18.79 -15.43 -11.04
C THR A 145 18.75 -16.08 -9.66
N LEU A 146 19.93 -16.34 -9.10
CA LEU A 146 20.13 -16.62 -7.68
C LEU A 146 20.56 -15.32 -6.98
N ILE A 147 19.80 -14.90 -5.96
CA ILE A 147 20.16 -13.77 -5.10
C ILE A 147 20.70 -14.30 -3.78
N GLU A 148 21.89 -13.88 -3.41
CA GLU A 148 22.56 -14.23 -2.16
C GLU A 148 22.78 -13.00 -1.28
N LEU A 149 22.73 -13.21 0.02
CA LEU A 149 23.13 -12.19 0.99
C LEU A 149 24.66 -12.11 1.02
N LYS A 150 25.20 -10.97 0.61
CA LYS A 150 26.60 -10.64 0.88
C LYS A 150 26.72 -9.91 2.22
N PRO A 151 27.86 -9.99 2.93
CA PRO A 151 28.09 -9.22 4.14
C PRO A 151 27.68 -7.76 3.94
N ALA A 152 26.83 -7.25 4.83
CA ALA A 152 26.27 -5.92 4.67
C ALA A 152 27.34 -4.85 4.83
N ILE A 153 27.51 -4.00 3.82
CA ILE A 153 28.19 -2.72 3.97
C ILE A 153 27.11 -1.72 4.38
N PHE A 154 27.23 -1.19 5.59
CA PHE A 154 26.34 -0.11 6.05
C PHE A 154 26.69 1.17 5.30
N SER A 155 25.69 1.83 4.74
CA SER A 155 25.81 3.19 4.22
C SER A 155 24.94 4.13 5.04
N GLU A 156 25.54 5.21 5.52
CA GLU A 156 24.82 6.27 6.21
C GLU A 156 24.36 7.33 5.20
N ILE A 157 23.08 7.66 5.23
CA ILE A 157 22.51 8.72 4.38
C ILE A 157 22.00 9.82 5.31
N ASN A 158 22.46 11.04 5.08
CA ASN A 158 21.97 12.19 5.83
C ASN A 158 20.48 12.44 5.52
N LEU A 159 19.62 12.24 6.51
CA LEU A 159 18.18 12.33 6.39
C LEU A 159 17.70 13.72 5.89
N ASN A 160 18.36 14.79 6.34
CA ASN A 160 18.02 16.15 5.89
C ASN A 160 18.27 16.36 4.38
N LYS A 161 19.30 15.71 3.82
CA LYS A 161 19.53 15.74 2.37
C LYS A 161 18.44 15.00 1.63
N LEU A 162 18.04 13.82 2.13
CA LEU A 162 16.95 13.02 1.56
C LEU A 162 15.63 13.80 1.59
N GLN A 163 15.27 14.41 2.72
CA GLN A 163 14.05 15.21 2.87
C GLN A 163 14.03 16.43 1.93
N ARG A 164 15.16 17.16 1.80
CA ARG A 164 15.25 18.28 0.87
C ARG A 164 15.05 17.84 -0.58
N PHE A 165 15.63 16.71 -0.98
CA PHE A 165 15.45 16.15 -2.31
C PHE A 165 13.99 15.81 -2.58
N HIS A 166 13.35 15.06 -1.68
CA HIS A 166 11.95 14.68 -1.81
C HIS A 166 11.00 15.89 -1.75
N LYS A 167 11.26 16.86 -0.89
CA LYS A 167 10.48 18.11 -0.84
C LYS A 167 10.58 18.88 -2.16
N LYS A 168 11.76 19.00 -2.74
CA LYS A 168 11.98 19.68 -4.04
C LYS A 168 11.31 18.93 -5.19
N SER A 169 11.36 17.59 -5.21
CA SER A 169 10.73 16.77 -6.24
C SER A 169 9.21 16.65 -6.10
N ASN A 170 8.66 17.01 -4.94
CA ASN A 170 7.24 16.95 -4.63
C ASN A 170 6.63 18.34 -4.41
N LEU A 171 7.07 19.35 -5.17
CA LEU A 171 6.55 20.74 -5.07
C LEU A 171 5.02 20.82 -5.22
N ASP A 172 4.40 19.81 -5.83
CA ASP A 172 2.97 19.74 -6.08
C ASP A 172 2.29 18.58 -5.30
N TYR A 173 2.67 18.39 -4.04
CA TYR A 173 2.11 17.28 -3.27
C TYR A 173 0.61 17.43 -2.97
N HIS A 174 0.07 18.65 -2.89
CA HIS A 174 -1.37 18.89 -2.71
C HIS A 174 -2.18 18.31 -3.87
N ARG A 175 -1.76 18.59 -5.10
CA ARG A 175 -2.33 18.02 -6.31
C ARG A 175 -2.28 16.48 -6.25
N LYS A 176 -1.11 15.93 -5.97
CA LYS A 176 -0.92 14.46 -5.88
C LYS A 176 -1.77 13.80 -4.79
N ILE A 177 -1.98 14.47 -3.66
CA ILE A 177 -2.85 14.00 -2.58
C ILE A 177 -4.30 13.91 -3.07
N ILE A 178 -4.81 14.97 -3.71
CA ILE A 178 -6.21 15.01 -4.17
C ILE A 178 -6.42 14.02 -5.32
N ASP A 179 -5.55 14.02 -6.31
CA ASP A 179 -5.56 13.09 -7.45
C ASP A 179 -5.55 11.63 -6.97
N GLY A 180 -4.60 11.30 -6.08
CA GLY A 180 -4.51 9.98 -5.46
C GLY A 180 -5.73 9.59 -4.66
N PHE A 181 -6.37 10.53 -3.93
CA PHE A 181 -7.59 10.27 -3.19
C PHE A 181 -8.79 10.00 -4.10
N LEU A 182 -8.98 10.80 -5.13
CA LEU A 182 -10.09 10.63 -6.07
C LEU A 182 -9.95 9.33 -6.85
N THR A 183 -8.74 9.00 -7.28
CA THR A 183 -8.40 7.71 -7.89
C THR A 183 -8.65 6.55 -6.92
N TYR A 184 -8.21 6.65 -5.67
CA TYR A 184 -8.46 5.65 -4.63
C TYR A 184 -9.95 5.40 -4.38
N CYS A 185 -10.75 6.47 -4.45
CA CYS A 185 -12.21 6.38 -4.33
C CYS A 185 -12.94 5.95 -5.60
N GLN A 186 -12.22 5.74 -6.71
CA GLN A 186 -12.77 5.44 -8.04
C GLN A 186 -13.81 6.49 -8.49
N MET A 187 -13.51 7.76 -8.24
CA MET A 187 -14.38 8.87 -8.62
C MET A 187 -13.89 9.48 -9.93
N ASP A 188 -14.80 9.70 -10.87
CA ASP A 188 -14.51 10.52 -12.04
C ASP A 188 -14.34 11.97 -11.65
N TYR A 189 -13.32 12.63 -12.17
CA TYR A 189 -13.01 14.01 -11.85
C TYR A 189 -12.34 14.76 -13.01
N THR A 190 -12.43 16.09 -12.94
CA THR A 190 -11.69 17.01 -13.80
C THR A 190 -10.75 17.84 -12.94
N HIS A 191 -9.59 18.21 -13.47
CA HIS A 191 -8.63 19.09 -12.82
C HIS A 191 -8.45 20.37 -13.63
N ASN A 192 -8.55 21.52 -12.96
CA ASN A 192 -8.21 22.82 -13.51
C ASN A 192 -6.95 23.34 -12.82
N GLU A 193 -5.85 23.48 -13.58
CA GLU A 193 -4.56 23.93 -13.05
C GLU A 193 -4.55 25.41 -12.66
N GLU A 194 -5.24 26.27 -13.43
CA GLU A 194 -5.29 27.70 -13.17
C GLU A 194 -6.00 28.02 -11.85
N ASP A 195 -7.15 27.36 -11.64
CA ASP A 195 -7.94 27.52 -10.42
C ASP A 195 -7.47 26.62 -9.27
N LYS A 196 -6.46 25.79 -9.48
CA LYS A 196 -5.94 24.81 -8.50
C LYS A 196 -7.06 23.99 -7.86
N ASN A 197 -7.97 23.45 -8.65
CA ASN A 197 -9.10 22.67 -8.15
C ASN A 197 -9.34 21.37 -8.92
N PHE A 198 -10.02 20.44 -8.23
CA PHE A 198 -10.53 19.18 -8.75
C PHE A 198 -12.03 19.13 -8.53
N SER A 199 -12.80 18.91 -9.58
CA SER A 199 -14.24 18.70 -9.51
C SER A 199 -14.57 17.23 -9.68
N ALA A 200 -15.16 16.61 -8.66
CA ALA A 200 -15.55 15.19 -8.62
C ALA A 200 -17.08 15.06 -8.61
N GLY A 201 -17.63 14.76 -9.79
CA GLY A 201 -19.06 14.85 -10.03
C GLY A 201 -19.60 16.28 -9.82
N GLU A 202 -20.92 16.40 -9.63
CA GLU A 202 -21.57 17.70 -9.37
C GLU A 202 -21.49 18.15 -7.90
N LYS A 203 -20.97 17.31 -7.03
CA LYS A 203 -21.12 17.46 -5.57
C LYS A 203 -19.86 17.92 -4.85
N TYR A 204 -18.67 17.57 -5.30
CA TYR A 204 -17.45 17.79 -4.57
C TYR A 204 -16.44 18.58 -5.37
N VAL A 205 -15.91 19.66 -4.78
CA VAL A 205 -14.82 20.44 -5.36
C VAL A 205 -13.72 20.55 -4.32
N PHE A 206 -12.55 19.98 -4.65
CA PHE A 206 -11.33 20.15 -3.87
C PHE A 206 -10.54 21.31 -4.42
N LYS A 207 -10.21 22.29 -3.58
CA LYS A 207 -9.28 23.38 -3.90
C LYS A 207 -8.02 23.23 -3.07
N TYR A 208 -6.88 23.67 -3.58
CA TYR A 208 -5.63 23.62 -2.84
C TYR A 208 -4.84 24.91 -2.99
N SER A 209 -4.15 25.27 -1.92
CA SER A 209 -3.30 26.46 -1.83
C SER A 209 -1.91 26.06 -1.36
N PRO A 210 -0.94 25.88 -2.28
CA PRO A 210 0.41 25.45 -1.91
C PRO A 210 1.12 26.44 -0.98
N GLU A 211 0.79 27.71 -1.07
CA GLU A 211 1.38 28.79 -0.29
C GLU A 211 1.01 28.73 1.20
N THR A 212 -0.19 28.22 1.50
CA THR A 212 -0.73 28.12 2.86
C THR A 212 -0.80 26.71 3.40
N ASP A 213 -0.40 25.70 2.61
CA ASP A 213 -0.53 24.29 2.97
C ASP A 213 -1.97 23.82 3.25
N ILE A 214 -2.95 24.39 2.55
CA ILE A 214 -4.38 24.14 2.79
C ILE A 214 -5.00 23.38 1.61
N ILE A 215 -5.83 22.40 1.93
CA ILE A 215 -6.81 21.79 1.02
C ILE A 215 -8.20 22.10 1.55
N GLU A 216 -9.09 22.57 0.69
CA GLU A 216 -10.49 22.80 0.99
C GLU A 216 -11.38 21.85 0.20
N LEU A 217 -12.31 21.19 0.86
CA LEU A 217 -13.37 20.43 0.23
C LEU A 217 -14.68 21.22 0.32
N ASN A 218 -15.14 21.70 -0.81
CA ASN A 218 -16.46 22.30 -0.95
C ASN A 218 -17.48 21.23 -1.30
N TYR A 219 -18.57 21.18 -0.55
CA TYR A 219 -19.67 20.23 -0.77
C TYR A 219 -20.97 20.93 -0.41
N ASP A 220 -22.04 20.77 -1.24
CA ASP A 220 -23.29 21.51 -1.05
C ASP A 220 -23.10 23.05 -1.17
N LYS A 221 -24.12 23.77 -1.58
CA LYS A 221 -24.04 25.14 -2.10
C LYS A 221 -23.26 26.19 -1.27
N ASN A 222 -22.90 25.95 -0.01
CA ASN A 222 -22.12 26.88 0.83
C ASN A 222 -21.38 26.21 1.99
N LYS A 223 -21.10 24.91 1.92
CA LYS A 223 -20.41 24.20 2.99
C LYS A 223 -19.02 23.79 2.56
N LYS A 224 -18.04 24.07 3.41
CA LYS A 224 -16.66 23.66 3.18
C LYS A 224 -16.04 22.97 4.39
N ILE A 225 -15.03 22.18 4.15
CA ILE A 225 -14.15 21.58 5.15
C ILE A 225 -12.73 21.95 4.79
N THR A 226 -12.01 22.49 5.76
CA THR A 226 -10.62 22.91 5.60
C THR A 226 -9.69 21.85 6.18
N TYR A 227 -8.65 21.50 5.46
CA TYR A 227 -7.56 20.63 5.88
C TYR A 227 -6.26 21.43 5.86
N ASP A 228 -5.81 21.89 7.02
CA ASP A 228 -4.54 22.60 7.18
C ASP A 228 -3.43 21.58 7.40
N LEU A 229 -2.70 21.26 6.33
CA LEU A 229 -1.62 20.26 6.36
C LEU A 229 -0.37 20.82 7.06
N GLY A 230 -0.21 22.15 7.07
CA GLY A 230 0.90 22.82 7.75
C GLY A 230 0.78 22.75 9.27
N LYS A 231 -0.43 22.95 9.79
CA LYS A 231 -0.74 22.90 11.22
C LYS A 231 -1.23 21.53 11.69
N PHE A 232 -1.43 20.57 10.78
CA PHE A 232 -2.00 19.25 11.06
C PHE A 232 -3.38 19.30 11.74
N CYS A 233 -4.26 20.16 11.24
CA CYS A 233 -5.62 20.26 11.76
C CYS A 233 -6.68 20.35 10.65
N THR A 234 -7.93 20.07 11.00
CA THR A 234 -9.08 20.09 10.09
C THR A 234 -10.36 20.44 10.85
N ASP A 235 -11.35 20.95 10.13
CA ASP A 235 -12.69 21.16 10.65
C ASP A 235 -13.38 19.81 10.97
N TYR A 236 -14.27 19.81 11.95
CA TYR A 236 -15.10 18.64 12.23
C TYR A 236 -16.18 18.47 11.15
N SER A 237 -16.37 17.25 10.67
CA SER A 237 -17.49 16.96 9.77
C SER A 237 -17.96 15.51 9.88
N LYS A 238 -19.29 15.32 9.82
CA LYS A 238 -19.94 14.00 9.78
C LYS A 238 -19.98 13.41 8.36
N GLN A 239 -19.54 14.16 7.35
CA GLN A 239 -19.58 13.74 5.94
C GLN A 239 -18.75 12.48 5.69
N LYS A 240 -19.32 11.53 4.96
CA LYS A 240 -18.66 10.26 4.63
C LYS A 240 -17.36 10.50 3.83
N ILE A 241 -17.39 11.46 2.92
CA ILE A 241 -16.21 11.82 2.10
C ILE A 241 -15.07 12.38 2.96
N HIS A 242 -15.36 13.20 3.99
CA HIS A 242 -14.39 13.71 4.94
C HIS A 242 -13.69 12.56 5.69
N LYS A 243 -14.47 11.62 6.23
CA LYS A 243 -13.91 10.45 6.92
C LYS A 243 -13.01 9.61 6.01
N LYS A 244 -13.42 9.39 4.75
CA LYS A 244 -12.62 8.69 3.75
C LYS A 244 -11.32 9.45 3.44
N PHE A 245 -11.38 10.78 3.33
CA PHE A 245 -10.20 11.58 3.05
C PHE A 245 -9.20 11.58 4.21
N LEU A 246 -9.67 11.70 5.46
CA LEU A 246 -8.81 11.55 6.64
C LEU A 246 -8.15 10.17 6.72
N PHE A 247 -8.90 9.12 6.42
CA PHE A 247 -8.36 7.76 6.33
C PHE A 247 -7.27 7.66 5.25
N PHE A 248 -7.52 8.19 4.06
CA PHE A 248 -6.56 8.22 2.96
C PHE A 248 -5.30 9.00 3.34
N LEU A 249 -5.43 10.22 3.88
CA LEU A 249 -4.31 11.04 4.33
C LEU A 249 -3.42 10.28 5.32
N ARG A 250 -4.04 9.63 6.31
CA ARG A 250 -3.30 8.85 7.31
C ARG A 250 -2.60 7.64 6.68
N ARG A 251 -3.30 6.86 5.87
CA ARG A 251 -2.81 5.58 5.33
C ARG A 251 -1.83 5.75 4.18
N ARG A 252 -2.09 6.70 3.29
CA ARG A 252 -1.35 6.86 2.03
C ARG A 252 -0.34 8.01 2.04
N CYS A 253 -0.55 9.02 2.87
CA CYS A 253 0.30 10.20 2.92
C CYS A 253 1.06 10.37 4.25
N GLY A 254 0.78 9.53 5.26
CA GLY A 254 1.36 9.67 6.60
C GLY A 254 0.91 10.93 7.34
N ILE A 255 -0.23 11.53 6.93
CA ILE A 255 -0.73 12.78 7.50
C ILE A 255 -1.88 12.46 8.45
N THR A 256 -1.72 12.79 9.73
CA THR A 256 -2.78 12.70 10.74
C THR A 256 -3.18 14.10 11.14
N LEU A 257 -4.44 14.46 10.89
CA LEU A 257 -4.99 15.77 11.24
C LEU A 257 -5.77 15.69 12.56
N ARG A 258 -5.59 16.68 13.43
CA ARG A 258 -6.42 16.87 14.63
C ARG A 258 -7.69 17.62 14.23
N THR A 259 -8.83 17.17 14.74
CA THR A 259 -10.08 17.86 14.50
C THR A 259 -10.17 19.08 15.43
N ASN A 260 -10.41 20.25 14.84
CA ASN A 260 -10.78 21.43 15.59
C ASN A 260 -12.26 21.29 15.94
N TYR A 261 -12.57 21.06 17.20
CA TYR A 261 -13.93 21.25 17.69
C TYR A 261 -14.08 22.75 17.87
N SER A 262 -14.97 23.40 17.11
CA SER A 262 -15.50 24.69 17.52
C SER A 262 -16.29 24.47 18.80
N ASP A 263 -15.84 25.09 19.87
CA ASP A 263 -16.57 25.17 21.14
C ASP A 263 -18.00 25.70 20.94
#